data_a638b096401856afc860c206a8ff047b
#
_entry.id   a638b096401856afc860c206a8ff047b
#
_cell.length_a   1.000
_cell.length_b   1.000
_cell.length_c   1.000
_cell.angle_alpha   90.00
_cell.angle_beta   90.00
_cell.angle_gamma   90.00
#
_symmetry.space_group_name_H-M   'P 1'
#
loop_
_entity.id
_entity.type
_entity.pdbx_description
1 polymer ?
#
loop_
_entity_poly.entity_id
_entity_poly.type
_entity_poly.pdbx_seq_one_letter_code
_entity_poly.pdbx_strand_id
1 'polypeptide(L)'
;MKILKAQSLTPNKEIFKISDLAITKHGFILEDILNGAEMIYPIEVHKCTNKGTYGALGKPYKQGLLKVIKGSQRVTTAIKLGYTHIEGVYV
;
A
#
# COMPACT_ATOMS: atom_id res chain seq x y z
N MET A 1 11.96 -10.94 4.84
CA MET A 1 10.73 -10.15 4.56
C MET A 1 10.85 -8.80 5.25
N LYS A 2 10.64 -7.73 4.50
CA LYS A 2 10.74 -6.37 5.03
C LYS A 2 9.36 -5.76 5.07
N ILE A 3 8.88 -5.40 6.26
CA ILE A 3 7.51 -4.93 6.48
C ILE A 3 7.53 -3.48 6.94
N LEU A 4 6.79 -2.61 6.26
CA LEU A 4 6.56 -1.24 6.71
C LEU A 4 5.34 -1.25 7.65
N LYS A 5 5.58 -0.99 8.92
CA LYS A 5 4.55 -1.03 9.96
C LYS A 5 3.98 0.35 10.23
N ALA A 6 2.76 0.38 10.76
CA ALA A 6 2.10 1.60 11.20
C ALA A 6 2.10 1.67 12.73
N GLN A 7 2.40 2.86 13.27
CA GLN A 7 2.49 3.07 14.70
C GLN A 7 1.13 3.08 15.40
N SER A 8 0.06 3.50 14.70
CA SER A 8 -1.25 3.62 15.31
C SER A 8 -1.78 2.27 15.79
N LEU A 9 -2.57 2.29 16.86
CA LEU A 9 -3.25 1.11 17.38
C LEU A 9 -4.57 0.85 16.67
N THR A 10 -4.64 1.11 15.38
CA THR A 10 -5.82 0.88 14.56
C THR A 10 -6.22 -0.59 14.64
N PRO A 11 -7.50 -0.91 14.96
CA PRO A 11 -7.94 -2.29 14.99
C PRO A 11 -7.95 -2.92 13.60
N ASN A 12 -7.83 -4.24 13.55
CA ASN A 12 -7.90 -5.04 12.34
C ASN A 12 -6.78 -4.74 11.31
N LYS A 13 -5.64 -4.27 11.75
CA LYS A 13 -4.48 -4.13 10.86
C LYS A 13 -4.04 -5.49 10.36
N GLU A 14 -3.74 -5.55 9.07
CA GLU A 14 -3.24 -6.74 8.41
C GLU A 14 -1.96 -6.41 7.66
N ILE A 15 -1.19 -7.42 7.34
CA ILE A 15 0.03 -7.28 6.57
C ILE A 15 -0.26 -7.71 5.14
N PHE A 16 -0.12 -6.78 4.19
CA PHE A 16 -0.35 -7.04 2.78
C PHE A 16 0.96 -7.14 2.02
N LYS A 17 1.01 -8.05 1.05
CA LYS A 17 2.09 -8.05 0.07
C LYS A 17 1.95 -6.84 -0.84
N ILE A 18 3.01 -6.07 -0.99
CA ILE A 18 2.98 -4.90 -1.87
C ILE A 18 2.69 -5.32 -3.31
N SER A 19 3.15 -6.50 -3.72
CA SER A 19 2.86 -7.02 -5.07
C SER A 19 1.38 -7.28 -5.34
N ASP A 20 0.55 -7.38 -4.30
CA ASP A 20 -0.91 -7.56 -4.44
C ASP A 20 -1.66 -6.23 -4.49
N LEU A 21 -0.96 -5.11 -4.28
CA LEU A 21 -1.58 -3.80 -4.22
C LEU A 21 -1.62 -3.14 -5.59
N ALA A 22 -2.73 -2.48 -5.86
CA ALA A 22 -2.89 -1.66 -7.06
C ALA A 22 -3.12 -0.22 -6.62
N ILE A 23 -2.28 0.69 -7.10
CA ILE A 23 -2.43 2.13 -6.87
C ILE A 23 -2.84 2.80 -8.17
N THR A 24 -3.77 3.75 -8.07
CA THR A 24 -4.33 4.42 -9.25
C THR A 24 -3.47 5.58 -9.73
N LYS A 25 -2.58 6.05 -8.89
CA LYS A 25 -1.61 7.09 -9.25
C LYS A 25 -0.39 6.97 -8.36
N HIS A 26 0.77 7.38 -8.87
CA HIS A 26 1.97 7.49 -8.06
C HIS A 26 1.83 8.70 -7.13
N GLY A 27 2.14 8.49 -5.87
CA GLY A 27 2.25 9.57 -4.91
C GLY A 27 3.66 10.15 -4.90
N PHE A 28 3.83 11.26 -4.17
CA PHE A 28 5.15 11.78 -3.87
C PHE A 28 5.84 10.86 -2.87
N ILE A 29 7.17 10.86 -2.91
CA ILE A 29 7.95 10.14 -1.91
C ILE A 29 7.82 10.89 -0.57
N LEU A 30 7.50 10.14 0.47
CA LEU A 30 7.42 10.68 1.83
C LEU A 30 8.80 10.63 2.47
N GLU A 31 9.42 11.79 2.65
CA GLU A 31 10.80 11.88 3.12
C GLU A 31 11.00 11.29 4.52
N ASP A 32 10.00 11.44 5.40
CA ASP A 32 10.10 10.87 6.75
C ASP A 32 10.27 9.36 6.70
N ILE A 33 9.47 8.69 5.88
CA ILE A 33 9.57 7.24 5.71
C ILE A 33 10.87 6.89 4.97
N LEU A 34 11.24 7.69 3.97
CA LEU A 34 12.49 7.49 3.24
C LEU A 34 13.70 7.56 4.18
N ASN A 35 13.63 8.38 5.22
CA ASN A 35 14.69 8.54 6.22
C ASN A 35 14.57 7.55 7.39
N GLY A 36 13.70 6.56 7.30
CA GLY A 36 13.61 5.46 8.25
C GLY A 36 12.47 5.53 9.25
N ALA A 37 11.62 6.54 9.18
CA ALA A 37 10.44 6.61 10.05
C ALA A 37 9.40 5.55 9.65
N GLU A 38 8.64 5.06 10.63
CA GLU A 38 7.48 4.22 10.36
C GLU A 38 6.28 5.09 9.98
N MET A 39 5.29 4.47 9.31
CA MET A 39 4.01 5.14 9.07
C MET A 39 3.30 5.43 10.38
N ILE A 40 2.53 6.51 10.44
CA ILE A 40 1.65 6.78 11.58
C ILE A 40 0.39 5.93 11.47
N TYR A 41 -0.27 5.96 10.31
CA TYR A 41 -1.51 5.21 10.07
C TYR A 41 -1.29 4.14 9.00
N PRO A 42 -2.01 3.00 9.09
CA PRO A 42 -1.94 1.98 8.05
C PRO A 42 -2.58 2.48 6.76
N ILE A 43 -2.23 1.86 5.64
CA ILE A 43 -2.92 2.15 4.37
C ILE A 43 -4.34 1.60 4.42
N GLU A 44 -5.22 2.13 3.56
CA GLU A 44 -6.59 1.65 3.44
C GLU A 44 -6.79 1.02 2.07
N VAL A 45 -7.37 -0.16 2.04
CA VAL A 45 -7.54 -0.93 0.81
C VAL A 45 -8.96 -1.44 0.64
N HIS A 46 -9.35 -1.65 -0.63
CA HIS A 46 -10.57 -2.37 -1.03
C HIS A 46 -10.19 -3.58 -1.87
N LYS A 47 -10.97 -4.64 -1.79
CA LYS A 47 -10.88 -5.73 -2.76
C LYS A 47 -11.42 -5.24 -4.10
N CYS A 48 -10.66 -5.45 -5.18
CA CYS A 48 -11.10 -5.11 -6.52
C CYS A 48 -11.94 -6.24 -7.09
N THR A 49 -13.11 -5.87 -7.62
CA THR A 49 -14.01 -6.81 -8.28
C THR A 49 -14.04 -6.62 -9.80
N ASN A 50 -13.50 -5.51 -10.30
CA ASN A 50 -13.51 -5.19 -11.72
C ASN A 50 -12.19 -5.59 -12.38
N LYS A 51 -12.30 -6.15 -13.59
CA LYS A 51 -11.14 -6.47 -14.43
C LYS A 51 -10.91 -5.34 -15.43
N GLY A 52 -9.71 -5.26 -15.97
CA GLY A 52 -9.41 -4.41 -17.11
C GLY A 52 -8.98 -2.99 -16.78
N THR A 53 -8.98 -2.61 -15.52
CA THR A 53 -8.44 -1.32 -15.10
C THR A 53 -6.96 -1.47 -14.76
N TYR A 54 -6.15 -0.49 -15.12
CA TYR A 54 -4.72 -0.51 -14.80
C TYR A 54 -4.42 0.43 -13.64
N GLY A 55 -3.68 -0.06 -12.68
CA GLY A 55 -3.17 0.76 -11.60
C GLY A 55 -1.89 1.49 -12.00
N ALA A 56 -1.40 2.39 -11.12
CA ALA A 56 -0.19 3.18 -11.36
C ALA A 56 1.08 2.32 -11.47
N LEU A 57 1.06 1.09 -10.99
CA LEU A 57 2.17 0.15 -11.13
C LEU A 57 2.18 -0.56 -12.49
N GLY A 58 1.28 -0.19 -13.41
CA GLY A 58 1.20 -0.79 -14.75
C GLY A 58 0.59 -2.17 -14.79
N LYS A 59 0.04 -2.65 -13.70
CA LYS A 59 -0.61 -3.95 -13.62
C LYS A 59 -2.12 -3.81 -13.79
N PRO A 60 -2.77 -4.72 -14.54
CA PRO A 60 -4.23 -4.70 -14.62
C PRO A 60 -4.83 -5.08 -13.28
N TYR A 61 -5.96 -4.48 -12.94
CA TYR A 61 -6.75 -4.95 -11.81
C TYR A 61 -7.32 -6.32 -12.17
N LYS A 62 -7.10 -7.28 -11.29
CA LYS A 62 -7.70 -8.60 -11.39
C LYS A 62 -8.67 -8.76 -10.23
N GLN A 63 -9.65 -9.62 -10.41
CA GLN A 63 -10.51 -9.98 -9.30
C GLN A 63 -9.67 -10.51 -8.13
N GLY A 64 -9.87 -9.95 -6.96
CA GLY A 64 -9.12 -10.31 -5.77
C GLY A 64 -7.89 -9.45 -5.49
N LEU A 65 -7.45 -8.60 -6.42
CA LEU A 65 -6.41 -7.63 -6.12
C LEU A 65 -6.93 -6.54 -5.20
N LEU A 66 -6.02 -5.93 -4.45
CA LEU A 66 -6.33 -4.90 -3.48
C LEU A 66 -6.07 -3.53 -4.08
N LYS A 67 -7.10 -2.68 -4.10
CA LYS A 67 -6.96 -1.29 -4.53
C LYS A 67 -6.62 -0.43 -3.32
N VAL A 68 -5.56 0.35 -3.40
CA VAL A 68 -5.18 1.29 -2.34
C VAL A 68 -6.09 2.52 -2.44
N ILE A 69 -6.91 2.72 -1.42
CA ILE A 69 -7.83 3.85 -1.33
C ILE A 69 -7.13 5.05 -0.69
N LYS A 70 -6.36 4.79 0.36
CA LYS A 70 -5.56 5.80 1.06
C LYS A 70 -4.17 5.28 1.30
N GLY A 71 -3.16 6.12 1.02
CA GLY A 71 -1.79 5.79 1.30
C GLY A 71 -0.95 5.42 0.08
N SER A 72 -1.36 5.82 -1.14
CA SER A 72 -0.56 5.58 -2.35
C SER A 72 0.87 6.09 -2.21
N GLN A 73 1.07 7.24 -1.55
CA GLN A 73 2.40 7.79 -1.30
C GLN A 73 3.23 6.87 -0.40
N ARG A 74 2.60 6.30 0.61
CA ARG A 74 3.25 5.35 1.53
C ARG A 74 3.68 4.10 0.80
N VAL A 75 2.81 3.58 -0.08
CA VAL A 75 3.14 2.40 -0.90
C VAL A 75 4.29 2.73 -1.86
N THR A 76 4.23 3.86 -2.54
CA THR A 76 5.28 4.29 -3.47
C THR A 76 6.64 4.40 -2.75
N THR A 77 6.65 5.01 -1.58
CA THR A 77 7.87 5.15 -0.78
C THR A 77 8.39 3.80 -0.29
N ALA A 78 7.48 2.92 0.12
CA ALA A 78 7.84 1.57 0.57
C ALA A 78 8.50 0.77 -0.57
N ILE A 79 7.96 0.87 -1.78
CA ILE A 79 8.57 0.22 -2.94
C ILE A 79 10.00 0.71 -3.16
N LYS A 80 10.20 2.03 -3.11
CA LYS A 80 11.51 2.63 -3.30
C LYS A 80 12.53 2.14 -2.26
N LEU A 81 12.09 1.91 -1.03
CA LEU A 81 12.95 1.43 0.06
C LEU A 81 13.13 -0.09 0.06
N GLY A 82 12.51 -0.82 -0.85
CA GLY A 82 12.63 -2.27 -0.92
C GLY A 82 11.77 -3.05 0.08
N TYR A 83 10.75 -2.43 0.64
CA TYR A 83 9.78 -3.16 1.46
C TYR A 83 9.01 -4.14 0.59
N THR A 84 8.73 -5.32 1.14
CA THR A 84 7.94 -6.35 0.45
C THR A 84 6.50 -6.38 0.95
N HIS A 85 6.26 -5.87 2.15
CA HIS A 85 4.96 -5.91 2.82
C HIS A 85 4.69 -4.56 3.49
N ILE A 86 3.43 -4.28 3.73
CA ILE A 86 2.99 -3.03 4.35
C ILE A 86 1.74 -3.29 5.19
N GLU A 87 1.65 -2.66 6.37
CA GLU A 87 0.45 -2.75 7.18
C GLU A 87 -0.68 -1.91 6.62
N GLY A 88 -1.89 -2.46 6.62
CA GLY A 88 -3.07 -1.80 6.13
C GLY A 88 -4.34 -2.36 6.74
N VAL A 89 -5.45 -1.75 6.38
CA VAL A 89 -6.79 -2.19 6.82
C VAL A 89 -7.73 -2.21 5.62
N TYR A 90 -8.69 -3.13 5.65
CA TYR A 90 -9.81 -3.13 4.70
C TYR A 90 -10.79 -2.02 5.09
N VAL A 91 -11.30 -1.30 4.13
CA VAL A 91 -12.33 -0.26 4.33
C VAL A 91 -13.55 -0.51 3.45
#